data_b61dc5172e609236aade51adb43ddb43
#
_entry.id   b61dc5172e609236aade51adb43ddb43
#
_cell.length_a   1.000
_cell.length_b   1.000
_cell.length_c   1.000
_cell.angle_alpha   90.00
_cell.angle_beta   90.00
_cell.angle_gamma   90.00
#
_symmetry.space_group_name_H-M   'P 1'
#
loop_
_entity.id
_entity.type
_entity.pdbx_description
1 polymer ?
#
loop_
_entity_poly.entity_id
_entity_poly.type
_entity_poly.pdbx_seq_one_letter_code
_entity_poly.pdbx_strand_id
1 'polypeptide(L)'
;MFTSAISDIIVSVTACGKQEKMSRMTLSERVAIEAGIYAHKTLTEIAERIGKSRRHVSEELRKNGTRVPGEHPFGKSCHNATSCKRTGLCGREGCSRRCCACREVNCQTVCGAFRTGPCKQLQKPPYVCNICTNRRKCKMDRVYYMAQQADAMAKRRYSQARSKPQLRGEEMDALDALVTPLIKKGQPLTHIYAEHGGELPVSQRTLYNYIDSGTLSVGNLDLRRKVGYRPRKKKKEDSEAFMNQKYRRDRRYEDFFTYMARHPEATYVEMDTVKGCREKGKRMLTMLFVAQNLMLIFLMRDGKADTVVEQLDWLTAALGLETFKKLFPVILTDNGSEFKHTREMEFTVDGQRRTRIYYCDPQASWQKPHVEKNHEYIRYVLPKGKSFSLYTQEDIILVLNYINSTRRSKLGGKTPFELADSEEFQQLKAVMGLEAIPADEVDLTPRLLKKK
;
A
#
# COMPACT_ATOMS: atom_id res chain seq x y z
N MET A 1 -17.02 -52.78 27.32
CA MET A 1 -15.75 -52.57 28.01
C MET A 1 -14.75 -51.91 27.06
N PHE A 2 -14.80 -50.63 26.91
CA PHE A 2 -13.77 -49.78 26.27
C PHE A 2 -14.19 -48.30 26.41
N THR A 3 -14.19 -47.83 27.68
CA THR A 3 -14.37 -46.42 28.01
C THR A 3 -13.61 -46.14 29.29
N SER A 4 -12.31 -45.97 29.18
CA SER A 4 -11.49 -45.49 30.30
C SER A 4 -10.00 -45.40 29.90
N ALA A 5 -9.62 -44.46 29.04
CA ALA A 5 -8.22 -44.14 28.80
C ALA A 5 -8.01 -42.83 27.98
N ILE A 6 -8.86 -41.82 28.16
CA ILE A 6 -8.68 -40.48 27.50
C ILE A 6 -8.80 -39.32 28.52
N SER A 7 -8.54 -39.58 29.82
CA SER A 7 -8.65 -38.51 30.84
C SER A 7 -7.33 -38.04 31.43
N ASP A 8 -6.16 -38.57 31.06
CA ASP A 8 -4.91 -38.26 31.76
C ASP A 8 -3.81 -37.63 30.91
N ILE A 9 -4.14 -36.97 29.78
CA ILE A 9 -3.15 -36.20 28.96
C ILE A 9 -3.51 -34.69 28.82
N ILE A 10 -4.27 -34.14 29.72
CA ILE A 10 -4.53 -32.68 29.75
C ILE A 10 -4.12 -32.07 31.10
N VAL A 11 -2.94 -32.32 31.58
CA VAL A 11 -2.33 -31.51 32.67
C VAL A 11 -0.82 -31.55 32.51
N SER A 12 -0.24 -30.78 31.57
CA SER A 12 1.14 -30.26 31.71
C SER A 12 1.57 -29.40 30.53
N VAL A 13 0.76 -28.43 30.12
CA VAL A 13 1.24 -27.31 29.24
C VAL A 13 0.64 -26.00 29.77
N THR A 14 1.04 -25.61 30.96
CA THR A 14 0.77 -24.25 31.44
C THR A 14 1.96 -23.79 32.25
N ALA A 15 2.94 -23.21 31.58
CA ALA A 15 3.82 -22.17 32.13
C ALA A 15 4.86 -21.76 31.09
N CYS A 16 4.43 -21.31 29.91
CA CYS A 16 5.25 -20.42 29.13
C CYS A 16 4.64 -19.02 29.33
N GLY A 17 5.26 -18.23 30.19
CA GLY A 17 4.84 -16.87 30.49
C GLY A 17 4.72 -16.05 29.18
N LYS A 18 3.51 -15.85 28.73
CA LYS A 18 3.22 -14.78 27.75
C LYS A 18 3.66 -13.49 28.40
N GLN A 19 4.82 -12.96 27.99
CA GLN A 19 5.09 -11.53 28.15
C GLN A 19 3.93 -10.80 27.47
N GLU A 20 2.98 -10.31 28.26
CA GLU A 20 1.93 -9.41 27.80
C GLU A 20 2.65 -8.22 27.14
N LYS A 21 2.57 -8.14 25.83
CA LYS A 21 2.99 -6.96 25.09
C LYS A 21 2.25 -5.78 25.70
N MET A 22 2.97 -4.93 26.45
CA MET A 22 2.42 -3.77 27.12
C MET A 22 1.61 -2.94 26.12
N SER A 23 0.29 -3.04 26.18
CA SER A 23 -0.62 -2.34 25.29
C SER A 23 -0.48 -0.83 25.50
N ARG A 24 -0.39 -0.08 24.42
CA ARG A 24 -0.31 1.38 24.46
C ARG A 24 -1.54 1.94 25.12
N MET A 25 -1.35 3.08 25.84
CA MET A 25 -2.46 3.78 26.46
C MET A 25 -3.39 4.38 25.38
N THR A 26 -4.67 4.11 25.49
CA THR A 26 -5.72 4.61 24.57
C THR A 26 -6.21 5.98 24.99
N LEU A 27 -6.94 6.68 24.12
CA LEU A 27 -7.58 7.95 24.47
C LEU A 27 -8.59 7.78 25.61
N SER A 28 -9.37 6.69 25.61
CA SER A 28 -10.35 6.41 26.68
C SER A 28 -9.69 6.22 28.05
N GLU A 29 -8.57 5.53 28.10
CA GLU A 29 -7.77 5.40 29.33
C GLU A 29 -7.21 6.75 29.79
N ARG A 30 -6.78 7.61 28.86
CA ARG A 30 -6.33 8.99 29.17
C ARG A 30 -7.45 9.87 29.72
N VAL A 31 -8.65 9.77 29.16
CA VAL A 31 -9.84 10.45 29.68
C VAL A 31 -10.18 9.96 31.09
N ALA A 32 -10.07 8.64 31.34
CA ALA A 32 -10.28 8.10 32.67
C ALA A 32 -9.24 8.58 33.70
N ILE A 33 -7.97 8.75 33.28
CA ILE A 33 -6.91 9.36 34.12
C ILE A 33 -7.26 10.83 34.44
N GLU A 34 -7.61 11.62 33.44
CA GLU A 34 -7.97 13.03 33.64
C GLU A 34 -9.16 13.19 34.60
N ALA A 35 -10.23 12.42 34.40
CA ALA A 35 -11.39 12.38 35.27
C ALA A 35 -11.04 11.94 36.70
N GLY A 36 -10.18 10.94 36.85
CA GLY A 36 -9.70 10.47 38.16
C GLY A 36 -8.92 11.53 38.91
N ILE A 37 -8.08 12.30 38.22
CA ILE A 37 -7.35 13.43 38.82
C ILE A 37 -8.36 14.49 39.37
N TYR A 38 -9.34 14.92 38.57
CA TYR A 38 -10.34 15.88 38.99
C TYR A 38 -11.22 15.36 40.13
N ALA A 39 -11.42 14.03 40.20
CA ALA A 39 -12.13 13.38 41.31
C ALA A 39 -11.24 13.13 42.54
N HIS A 40 -10.03 13.70 42.60
CA HIS A 40 -9.05 13.54 43.70
C HIS A 40 -8.67 12.07 44.00
N LYS A 41 -8.79 11.17 43.06
CA LYS A 41 -8.40 9.77 43.23
C LYS A 41 -6.90 9.60 43.26
N THR A 42 -6.42 8.59 43.98
CA THR A 42 -5.02 8.22 44.02
C THR A 42 -4.58 7.58 42.68
N LEU A 43 -3.28 7.62 42.40
CA LEU A 43 -2.76 6.98 41.19
C LEU A 43 -3.01 5.46 41.14
N THR A 44 -3.14 4.81 42.30
CA THR A 44 -3.46 3.38 42.42
C THR A 44 -4.91 3.14 42.00
N GLU A 45 -5.88 3.87 42.55
CA GLU A 45 -7.28 3.74 42.16
C GLU A 45 -7.54 4.05 40.66
N ILE A 46 -6.81 5.03 40.12
CA ILE A 46 -6.87 5.36 38.69
C ILE A 46 -6.31 4.18 37.86
N ALA A 47 -5.20 3.61 38.30
CA ALA A 47 -4.54 2.49 37.62
C ALA A 47 -5.42 1.22 37.60
N GLU A 48 -6.04 0.89 38.71
CA GLU A 48 -7.00 -0.21 38.85
C GLU A 48 -8.19 -0.04 37.91
N ARG A 49 -8.76 1.17 37.85
CA ARG A 49 -9.89 1.48 36.96
C ARG A 49 -9.61 1.27 35.49
N ILE A 50 -8.37 1.51 35.03
CA ILE A 50 -7.98 1.38 33.62
C ILE A 50 -7.23 0.07 33.33
N GLY A 51 -7.07 -0.83 34.30
CA GLY A 51 -6.37 -2.09 34.13
C GLY A 51 -4.87 -1.94 33.83
N LYS A 52 -4.23 -0.89 34.36
CA LYS A 52 -2.79 -0.61 34.19
C LYS A 52 -2.07 -0.55 35.52
N SER A 53 -0.73 -0.63 35.53
CA SER A 53 0.02 -0.43 36.75
C SER A 53 0.10 1.06 37.14
N ARG A 54 0.23 1.33 38.45
CA ARG A 54 0.47 2.68 38.99
C ARG A 54 1.67 3.36 38.33
N ARG A 55 2.70 2.58 37.97
CA ARG A 55 3.89 3.09 37.27
C ARG A 55 3.53 3.66 35.90
N HIS A 56 2.68 2.98 35.11
CA HIS A 56 2.23 3.47 33.80
C HIS A 56 1.47 4.80 33.91
N VAL A 57 0.58 4.93 34.89
CA VAL A 57 -0.15 6.19 35.13
C VAL A 57 0.81 7.30 35.52
N SER A 58 1.76 7.02 36.41
CA SER A 58 2.78 7.99 36.82
C SER A 58 3.66 8.46 35.66
N GLU A 59 4.12 7.53 34.81
CA GLU A 59 4.91 7.84 33.62
C GLU A 59 4.10 8.63 32.57
N GLU A 60 2.84 8.28 32.35
CA GLU A 60 1.94 8.99 31.45
C GLU A 60 1.78 10.46 31.86
N LEU A 61 1.50 10.73 33.14
CA LEU A 61 1.33 12.09 33.68
C LEU A 61 2.61 12.92 33.56
N ARG A 62 3.78 12.32 33.83
CA ARG A 62 5.08 13.00 33.72
C ARG A 62 5.49 13.29 32.29
N LYS A 63 5.23 12.36 31.36
CA LYS A 63 5.66 12.43 29.97
C LYS A 63 4.74 13.26 29.10
N ASN A 64 3.43 13.25 29.38
CA ASN A 64 2.41 13.83 28.51
C ASN A 64 1.65 15.00 29.15
N GLY A 65 2.15 15.53 30.26
CA GLY A 65 1.64 16.79 30.83
C GLY A 65 2.06 17.99 29.98
N THR A 66 1.10 18.89 29.72
CA THR A 66 1.33 20.13 28.98
C THR A 66 1.89 21.19 29.92
N ARG A 67 3.05 21.75 29.64
CA ARG A 67 3.67 22.83 30.40
C ARG A 67 3.10 24.19 29.97
N VAL A 68 2.71 24.97 30.92
CA VAL A 68 2.29 26.38 30.78
C VAL A 68 3.29 27.23 31.53
N PRO A 69 4.03 28.13 30.87
CA PRO A 69 4.97 29.01 31.53
C PRO A 69 4.28 29.86 32.59
N GLY A 70 4.93 30.08 33.71
CA GLY A 70 4.43 30.99 34.73
C GLY A 70 4.73 32.45 34.35
N GLU A 71 3.85 33.36 34.72
CA GLU A 71 4.14 34.79 34.65
C GLU A 71 5.02 35.20 35.84
N HIS A 72 6.22 35.72 35.56
CA HIS A 72 7.26 36.00 36.55
C HIS A 72 7.63 37.48 36.65
N PRO A 73 6.72 38.37 37.03
CA PRO A 73 7.04 39.79 37.08
C PRO A 73 7.98 40.11 38.24
N PHE A 74 8.86 39.86 38.75
CA PHE A 74 9.67 40.29 39.94
C PHE A 74 10.30 39.13 40.74
N GLY A 75 11.12 38.31 40.17
CA GLY A 75 12.10 37.45 40.86
C GLY A 75 11.56 36.39 41.85
N LYS A 76 10.26 36.40 42.18
CA LYS A 76 9.63 35.51 43.16
C LYS A 76 9.50 34.06 42.64
N SER A 77 9.80 33.85 41.37
CA SER A 77 9.79 32.57 40.67
C SER A 77 11.15 31.91 40.58
N CYS A 78 12.18 32.56 41.05
CA CYS A 78 13.50 31.96 41.06
C CYS A 78 13.54 30.75 42.03
N HIS A 79 14.08 29.63 41.58
CA HIS A 79 14.28 28.44 42.41
C HIS A 79 15.05 28.75 43.70
N ASN A 80 15.98 29.70 43.62
CA ASN A 80 16.82 30.13 44.72
C ASN A 80 16.22 31.27 45.55
N ALA A 81 14.98 31.73 45.29
CA ALA A 81 14.40 32.94 45.92
C ALA A 81 14.41 32.90 47.47
N THR A 82 14.15 31.75 48.08
CA THR A 82 14.11 31.57 49.53
C THR A 82 15.48 31.67 50.21
N SER A 83 16.54 31.25 49.53
CA SER A 83 17.94 31.25 50.01
C SER A 83 18.78 32.37 49.43
N CYS A 84 18.22 33.18 48.52
CA CYS A 84 18.94 34.21 47.81
C CYS A 84 19.28 35.40 48.73
N LYS A 85 20.58 35.69 48.87
CA LYS A 85 21.12 36.81 49.64
C LYS A 85 21.65 37.96 48.74
N ARG A 86 21.49 37.87 47.41
CA ARG A 86 22.05 38.86 46.46
C ARG A 86 21.38 40.23 46.60
N THR A 87 22.20 41.27 46.62
CA THR A 87 21.81 42.69 46.65
C THR A 87 22.49 43.44 45.48
N GLY A 88 22.00 44.62 45.14
CA GLY A 88 22.69 45.52 44.18
C GLY A 88 22.77 45.07 42.71
N LEU A 89 22.07 44.01 42.28
CA LEU A 89 22.13 43.53 40.88
C LEU A 89 21.63 44.54 39.84
N CYS A 90 20.96 45.58 40.26
CA CYS A 90 20.47 46.68 39.40
C CYS A 90 21.45 47.84 39.25
N GLY A 91 22.66 47.78 39.83
CA GLY A 91 23.67 48.82 39.77
C GLY A 91 23.44 50.01 40.72
N ARG A 92 22.39 49.98 41.60
CA ARG A 92 22.20 51.02 42.59
C ARG A 92 23.20 50.89 43.74
N GLU A 93 24.04 51.87 43.91
CA GLU A 93 24.99 51.96 45.05
C GLU A 93 24.23 52.00 46.39
N GLY A 94 24.76 51.33 47.41
CA GLY A 94 24.21 51.34 48.77
C GLY A 94 22.92 50.53 48.96
N CYS A 95 22.43 49.75 47.98
CA CYS A 95 21.22 48.99 48.10
C CYS A 95 21.43 47.73 48.94
N SER A 96 20.85 47.69 50.15
CA SER A 96 20.89 46.55 51.09
C SER A 96 19.72 45.57 50.90
N ARG A 97 18.72 45.92 50.08
CA ARG A 97 17.54 45.08 49.82
C ARG A 97 17.87 43.86 48.99
N ARG A 98 17.39 42.70 49.40
CA ARG A 98 17.54 41.46 48.60
C ARG A 98 16.86 41.61 47.27
N CYS A 99 17.58 41.37 46.18
CA CYS A 99 17.06 41.52 44.82
C CYS A 99 15.84 40.62 44.53
N CYS A 100 15.76 39.40 45.12
CA CYS A 100 14.60 38.53 44.99
C CYS A 100 13.31 39.07 45.60
N ALA A 101 13.39 40.04 46.52
CA ALA A 101 12.27 40.74 47.17
C ALA A 101 12.04 42.16 46.57
N CYS A 102 12.89 42.62 45.66
CA CYS A 102 12.77 43.93 45.02
C CYS A 102 11.62 43.93 44.00
N ARG A 103 10.87 45.04 43.93
CA ARG A 103 9.79 45.23 42.94
C ARG A 103 10.17 46.16 41.79
N GLU A 104 11.33 46.81 41.87
CA GLU A 104 11.77 47.80 40.87
C GLU A 104 12.54 47.16 39.75
N VAL A 105 13.19 46.01 39.99
CA VAL A 105 14.00 45.32 38.99
C VAL A 105 13.61 43.83 38.94
N ASN A 106 13.44 43.35 37.74
CA ASN A 106 13.14 41.93 37.52
C ASN A 106 14.45 41.11 37.58
N CYS A 107 14.60 40.26 38.59
CA CYS A 107 15.76 39.35 38.68
C CYS A 107 15.95 38.46 37.45
N GLN A 108 14.92 38.19 36.69
CA GLN A 108 15.00 37.37 35.47
C GLN A 108 15.88 38.02 34.41
N THR A 109 15.86 39.36 34.35
CA THR A 109 16.63 40.11 33.33
C THR A 109 18.03 40.46 33.77
N VAL A 110 18.29 40.60 35.08
CA VAL A 110 19.56 41.13 35.61
C VAL A 110 20.40 40.11 36.38
N CYS A 111 19.85 38.95 36.72
CA CYS A 111 20.56 37.97 37.54
C CYS A 111 21.00 36.76 36.74
N GLY A 112 22.29 36.64 36.47
CA GLY A 112 22.87 35.48 35.74
C GLY A 112 22.70 34.12 36.47
N ALA A 113 22.34 34.15 37.77
CA ALA A 113 22.01 32.94 38.53
C ALA A 113 20.49 32.73 38.70
N PHE A 114 19.65 33.48 37.98
CA PHE A 114 18.21 33.26 37.96
C PHE A 114 17.91 31.92 37.32
N ARG A 115 17.19 31.07 38.02
CA ARG A 115 16.73 29.77 37.51
C ARG A 115 15.26 29.60 37.80
N THR A 116 14.46 29.41 36.77
CA THR A 116 13.12 28.89 36.91
C THR A 116 13.21 27.41 37.26
N GLY A 117 12.52 26.97 38.28
CA GLY A 117 12.43 25.57 38.67
C GLY A 117 10.99 25.10 38.72
N PRO A 118 10.73 23.81 38.50
CA PRO A 118 9.38 23.27 38.71
C PRO A 118 8.94 23.45 40.15
N CYS A 119 7.64 23.70 40.33
CA CYS A 119 7.05 23.74 41.67
C CYS A 119 7.31 22.43 42.42
N LYS A 120 7.68 22.50 43.69
CA LYS A 120 7.94 21.31 44.53
C LYS A 120 6.75 20.33 44.56
N GLN A 121 5.50 20.83 44.39
CA GLN A 121 4.32 19.97 44.30
C GLN A 121 4.33 19.07 43.04
N LEU A 122 4.96 19.50 41.97
CA LEU A 122 5.09 18.66 40.75
C LEU A 122 6.06 17.49 40.92
N GLN A 123 6.82 17.41 42.01
CA GLN A 123 7.65 16.26 42.36
C GLN A 123 6.85 15.15 43.07
N LYS A 124 5.65 15.48 43.54
CA LYS A 124 4.75 14.56 44.26
C LYS A 124 3.53 14.23 43.39
N PRO A 125 2.91 13.04 43.54
CA PRO A 125 1.67 12.71 42.86
C PRO A 125 0.60 13.78 43.12
N PRO A 126 -0.24 14.13 42.15
CA PRO A 126 -0.35 13.54 40.80
C PRO A 126 0.60 14.11 39.71
N TYR A 127 1.65 14.85 40.09
CA TYR A 127 2.66 15.46 39.18
C TYR A 127 2.12 16.55 38.26
N VAL A 128 0.88 16.99 38.43
CA VAL A 128 0.19 17.96 37.58
C VAL A 128 -0.56 19.01 38.46
N CYS A 129 -0.89 20.13 37.86
CA CYS A 129 -1.53 21.26 38.54
C CYS A 129 -3.06 21.27 38.42
N ASN A 130 -3.69 20.25 37.85
CA ASN A 130 -5.13 20.20 37.57
C ASN A 130 -5.99 20.53 38.81
N ILE A 131 -5.62 19.97 39.95
CA ILE A 131 -6.35 20.11 41.25
C ILE A 131 -5.61 20.98 42.26
N CYS A 132 -4.55 21.71 41.85
CA CYS A 132 -3.78 22.55 42.76
C CYS A 132 -4.63 23.74 43.23
N THR A 133 -4.83 23.90 44.54
CA THR A 133 -5.60 24.96 45.15
C THR A 133 -5.01 26.35 44.87
N ASN A 134 -3.69 26.46 44.74
CA ASN A 134 -2.95 27.69 44.48
C ASN A 134 -2.81 28.03 42.99
N ARG A 135 -3.43 27.27 42.09
CA ARG A 135 -3.21 27.39 40.61
C ARG A 135 -3.43 28.80 40.07
N ARG A 136 -4.42 29.57 40.60
CA ARG A 136 -4.74 30.94 40.15
C ARG A 136 -3.69 31.97 40.59
N LYS A 137 -3.04 31.76 41.74
CA LYS A 137 -2.02 32.64 42.28
C LYS A 137 -0.59 32.17 42.02
N CYS A 138 -0.44 30.97 41.42
CA CYS A 138 0.86 30.38 41.18
C CYS A 138 1.59 31.11 40.06
N LYS A 139 2.82 31.53 40.36
CA LYS A 139 3.74 32.19 39.40
C LYS A 139 4.81 31.28 38.86
N MET A 140 4.82 30.02 39.27
CA MET A 140 5.75 28.97 38.78
C MET A 140 5.21 28.37 37.51
N ASP A 141 6.09 27.69 36.75
CA ASP A 141 5.67 26.89 35.63
C ASP A 141 4.66 25.83 36.08
N ARG A 142 3.58 25.73 35.35
CA ARG A 142 2.46 24.83 35.63
C ARG A 142 2.46 23.69 34.64
N VAL A 143 1.99 22.53 35.08
CA VAL A 143 1.81 21.37 34.22
C VAL A 143 0.37 20.89 34.34
N TYR A 144 -0.34 20.85 33.23
CA TYR A 144 -1.70 20.34 33.18
C TYR A 144 -1.76 19.05 32.37
N TYR A 145 -2.54 18.09 32.83
CA TYR A 145 -2.85 16.90 32.08
C TYR A 145 -4.22 17.07 31.42
N MET A 146 -4.23 17.00 30.08
CA MET A 146 -5.42 17.05 29.24
C MET A 146 -5.37 15.85 28.30
N ALA A 147 -6.35 14.94 28.40
CA ALA A 147 -6.34 13.65 27.72
C ALA A 147 -6.13 13.74 26.20
N GLN A 148 -6.81 14.68 25.54
CA GLN A 148 -6.67 14.88 24.08
C GLN A 148 -5.26 15.36 23.69
N GLN A 149 -4.71 16.31 24.45
CA GLN A 149 -3.36 16.82 24.18
C GLN A 149 -2.30 15.76 24.49
N ALA A 150 -2.48 15.00 25.57
CA ALA A 150 -1.61 13.89 25.93
C ALA A 150 -1.60 12.80 24.84
N ASP A 151 -2.76 12.50 24.26
CA ASP A 151 -2.88 11.54 23.16
C ASP A 151 -2.17 12.04 21.88
N ALA A 152 -2.39 13.30 21.53
CA ALA A 152 -1.72 13.93 20.39
C ALA A 152 -0.19 13.98 20.57
N MET A 153 0.29 14.31 21.76
CA MET A 153 1.73 14.32 22.09
C MET A 153 2.34 12.91 22.02
N ALA A 154 1.64 11.92 22.56
CA ALA A 154 2.07 10.53 22.49
C ALA A 154 2.13 10.02 21.04
N LYS A 155 1.11 10.28 20.22
CA LYS A 155 1.06 9.94 18.81
C LYS A 155 2.21 10.58 18.02
N ARG A 156 2.46 11.88 18.22
CA ARG A 156 3.59 12.60 17.59
C ARG A 156 4.94 11.98 17.97
N ARG A 157 5.15 11.66 19.25
CA ARG A 157 6.39 11.04 19.72
C ARG A 157 6.62 9.67 19.09
N TYR A 158 5.57 8.84 19.00
CA TYR A 158 5.64 7.53 18.33
C TYR A 158 5.90 7.67 16.83
N SER A 159 5.29 8.64 16.17
CA SER A 159 5.55 8.92 14.76
C SER A 159 7.00 9.35 14.54
N GLN A 160 7.50 10.30 15.34
CA GLN A 160 8.89 10.78 15.27
C GLN A 160 9.93 9.69 15.56
N ALA A 161 9.66 8.82 16.54
CA ALA A 161 10.56 7.71 16.84
C ALA A 161 10.67 6.68 15.70
N ARG A 162 9.65 6.59 14.84
CA ARG A 162 9.59 5.69 13.69
C ARG A 162 9.97 6.35 12.36
N SER A 163 10.16 7.65 12.34
CA SER A 163 10.51 8.39 11.12
C SER A 163 11.97 8.25 10.71
N LYS A 164 12.83 7.81 11.64
CA LYS A 164 14.25 7.57 11.33
C LYS A 164 14.41 6.24 10.61
N PRO A 165 15.23 6.15 9.56
CA PRO A 165 15.58 4.89 8.92
C PRO A 165 16.16 3.89 9.95
N GLN A 166 15.78 2.62 9.81
CA GLN A 166 16.32 1.54 10.64
C GLN A 166 17.76 1.18 10.22
N LEU A 167 18.00 1.21 8.91
CA LEU A 167 19.31 0.97 8.30
C LEU A 167 20.12 2.26 8.22
N ARG A 168 21.44 2.16 8.32
CA ARG A 168 22.37 3.29 8.23
C ARG A 168 23.65 2.87 7.54
N GLY A 169 24.36 3.86 6.96
CA GLY A 169 25.67 3.66 6.35
C GLY A 169 25.65 2.57 5.28
N GLU A 170 26.58 1.65 5.35
CA GLU A 170 26.83 0.59 4.36
C GLU A 170 25.59 -0.29 4.08
N GLU A 171 24.75 -0.55 5.09
CA GLU A 171 23.51 -1.33 4.91
C GLU A 171 22.51 -0.59 4.02
N MET A 172 22.42 0.73 4.15
CA MET A 172 21.54 1.56 3.32
C MET A 172 22.09 1.65 1.89
N ASP A 173 23.39 1.79 1.75
CA ASP A 173 24.06 1.86 0.46
C ASP A 173 23.92 0.54 -0.31
N ALA A 174 24.04 -0.60 0.38
CA ALA A 174 23.82 -1.92 -0.20
C ALA A 174 22.36 -2.11 -0.65
N LEU A 175 21.38 -1.67 0.18
CA LEU A 175 19.97 -1.70 -0.17
C LEU A 175 19.70 -0.85 -1.42
N ASP A 176 20.23 0.37 -1.48
CA ASP A 176 20.04 1.28 -2.61
C ASP A 176 20.69 0.74 -3.89
N ALA A 177 21.89 0.18 -3.78
CA ALA A 177 22.59 -0.45 -4.90
C ALA A 177 21.81 -1.63 -5.50
N LEU A 178 21.12 -2.42 -4.68
CA LEU A 178 20.31 -3.55 -5.13
C LEU A 178 18.98 -3.08 -5.78
N VAL A 179 18.20 -2.23 -5.07
CA VAL A 179 16.82 -1.95 -5.48
C VAL A 179 16.70 -0.84 -6.52
N THR A 180 17.60 0.12 -6.53
CA THR A 180 17.52 1.29 -7.43
C THR A 180 17.57 0.91 -8.92
N PRO A 181 18.50 0.05 -9.41
CA PRO A 181 18.53 -0.34 -10.81
C PRO A 181 17.28 -1.12 -11.22
N LEU A 182 16.73 -1.98 -10.35
CA LEU A 182 15.54 -2.77 -10.61
C LEU A 182 14.28 -1.88 -10.71
N ILE A 183 14.13 -0.93 -9.80
CA ILE A 183 13.03 0.05 -9.86
C ILE A 183 13.13 0.91 -11.12
N LYS A 184 14.33 1.35 -11.54
CA LYS A 184 14.55 2.11 -12.78
C LYS A 184 14.23 1.31 -14.04
N LYS A 185 14.33 -0.02 -14.02
CA LYS A 185 13.80 -0.92 -15.06
C LYS A 185 12.26 -1.03 -15.02
N GLY A 186 11.59 -0.34 -14.10
CA GLY A 186 10.14 -0.34 -13.96
C GLY A 186 9.57 -1.59 -13.31
N GLN A 187 10.40 -2.38 -12.62
CA GLN A 187 9.95 -3.55 -11.90
C GLN A 187 9.07 -3.15 -10.71
N PRO A 188 7.90 -3.79 -10.52
CA PRO A 188 7.08 -3.58 -9.32
C PRO A 188 7.83 -4.08 -8.07
N LEU A 189 7.68 -3.39 -6.94
CA LEU A 189 8.29 -3.86 -5.68
C LEU A 189 7.86 -5.29 -5.29
N THR A 190 6.67 -5.70 -5.68
CA THR A 190 6.19 -7.08 -5.48
C THR A 190 7.01 -8.12 -6.25
N HIS A 191 7.53 -7.76 -7.43
CA HIS A 191 8.43 -8.60 -8.22
C HIS A 191 9.79 -8.68 -7.54
N ILE A 192 10.37 -7.53 -7.17
CA ILE A 192 11.67 -7.45 -6.47
C ILE A 192 11.65 -8.26 -5.17
N TYR A 193 10.58 -8.13 -4.36
CA TYR A 193 10.47 -8.88 -3.10
C TYR A 193 10.20 -10.37 -3.29
N ALA A 194 9.59 -10.79 -4.39
CA ALA A 194 9.40 -12.21 -4.69
C ALA A 194 10.72 -12.90 -5.06
N GLU A 195 11.66 -12.15 -5.63
CA GLU A 195 12.99 -12.65 -6.01
C GLU A 195 14.02 -12.47 -4.89
N HIS A 196 14.21 -11.24 -4.42
CA HIS A 196 15.24 -10.86 -3.48
C HIS A 196 14.76 -10.74 -2.02
N GLY A 197 13.54 -11.20 -1.69
CA GLY A 197 12.97 -11.01 -0.34
C GLY A 197 13.81 -11.56 0.81
N GLY A 198 14.61 -12.61 0.55
CA GLY A 198 15.54 -13.17 1.53
C GLY A 198 16.79 -12.33 1.78
N GLU A 199 17.18 -11.47 0.82
CA GLU A 199 18.36 -10.61 0.88
C GLU A 199 18.01 -9.20 1.40
N LEU A 200 16.73 -8.81 1.31
CA LEU A 200 16.28 -7.48 1.71
C LEU A 200 16.09 -7.39 3.22
N PRO A 201 16.84 -6.52 3.93
CA PRO A 201 16.80 -6.42 5.39
C PRO A 201 15.55 -5.71 5.92
N VAL A 202 14.70 -5.19 5.04
CA VAL A 202 13.50 -4.42 5.39
C VAL A 202 12.26 -4.93 4.70
N SER A 203 11.09 -4.68 5.28
CA SER A 203 9.82 -5.03 4.64
C SER A 203 9.51 -4.12 3.44
N GLN A 204 8.70 -4.61 2.51
CA GLN A 204 8.22 -3.83 1.37
C GLN A 204 7.60 -2.49 1.79
N ARG A 205 6.87 -2.47 2.91
CA ARG A 205 6.29 -1.23 3.47
C ARG A 205 7.36 -0.25 3.93
N THR A 206 8.42 -0.75 4.55
CA THR A 206 9.54 0.08 4.99
C THR A 206 10.29 0.66 3.79
N LEU A 207 10.47 -0.12 2.72
CA LEU A 207 11.08 0.33 1.48
C LEU A 207 10.28 1.48 0.84
N TYR A 208 8.94 1.37 0.78
CA TYR A 208 8.08 2.48 0.36
C TYR A 208 8.30 3.74 1.22
N ASN A 209 8.44 3.60 2.53
CA ASN A 209 8.69 4.74 3.42
C ASN A 209 10.07 5.38 3.16
N TYR A 210 11.10 4.57 2.82
CA TYR A 210 12.43 5.09 2.48
C TYR A 210 12.40 5.86 1.15
N ILE A 211 11.68 5.37 0.15
CA ILE A 211 11.46 6.09 -1.12
C ILE A 211 10.69 7.40 -0.87
N ASP A 212 9.63 7.37 -0.03
CA ASP A 212 8.83 8.54 0.33
C ASP A 212 9.63 9.63 1.04
N SER A 213 10.56 9.22 1.91
CA SER A 213 11.41 10.15 2.67
C SER A 213 12.61 10.66 1.87
N GLY A 214 12.83 10.17 0.64
CA GLY A 214 13.99 10.51 -0.18
C GLY A 214 15.30 9.95 0.38
N THR A 215 15.24 8.84 1.12
CA THR A 215 16.41 8.19 1.71
C THR A 215 17.19 7.37 0.67
N LEU A 216 16.53 6.91 -0.39
CA LEU A 216 17.12 6.16 -1.51
C LEU A 216 17.31 7.07 -2.73
N SER A 217 18.14 6.62 -3.67
CA SER A 217 18.41 7.32 -4.93
C SER A 217 17.22 7.34 -5.90
N VAL A 218 16.18 6.54 -5.65
CA VAL A 218 14.91 6.52 -6.37
C VAL A 218 13.84 7.30 -5.63
N GLY A 219 12.95 7.94 -6.38
CA GLY A 219 11.83 8.71 -5.85
C GLY A 219 10.47 8.15 -6.24
N ASN A 220 9.41 8.82 -5.75
CA ASN A 220 8.03 8.43 -6.03
C ASN A 220 7.66 8.43 -7.51
N LEU A 221 8.35 9.21 -8.35
CA LEU A 221 8.14 9.25 -9.79
C LEU A 221 8.63 7.98 -10.49
N ASP A 222 9.59 7.27 -9.92
CA ASP A 222 10.09 6.00 -10.43
C ASP A 222 9.14 4.85 -10.14
N LEU A 223 8.21 5.03 -9.19
CA LEU A 223 7.20 4.05 -8.82
C LEU A 223 5.95 4.15 -9.71
N ARG A 224 5.58 3.04 -10.38
CA ARG A 224 4.54 2.97 -11.43
C ARG A 224 3.14 3.45 -11.03
N ARG A 225 2.74 3.38 -9.76
CA ARG A 225 1.37 3.63 -9.31
C ARG A 225 1.20 4.75 -8.31
N LYS A 226 2.26 5.39 -7.89
CA LYS A 226 2.16 6.39 -6.82
C LYS A 226 1.62 7.73 -7.33
N VAL A 227 1.82 8.01 -8.61
CA VAL A 227 1.26 9.20 -9.29
C VAL A 227 0.14 8.74 -10.21
N GLY A 228 -1.08 8.67 -9.70
CA GLY A 228 -2.27 8.31 -10.47
C GLY A 228 -3.17 9.51 -10.74
N TYR A 229 -3.63 9.66 -11.98
CA TYR A 229 -4.66 10.65 -12.32
C TYR A 229 -6.05 10.14 -11.92
N ARG A 230 -6.90 11.01 -11.33
CA ARG A 230 -8.33 10.74 -11.16
C ARG A 230 -8.99 10.59 -12.52
N PRO A 231 -9.61 9.46 -12.85
CA PRO A 231 -10.34 9.32 -14.11
C PRO A 231 -11.53 10.28 -14.15
N ARG A 232 -11.74 10.95 -15.30
CA ARG A 232 -12.95 11.75 -15.53
C ARG A 232 -14.16 10.83 -15.57
N LYS A 233 -15.26 11.19 -14.90
CA LYS A 233 -16.55 10.49 -15.00
C LYS A 233 -17.02 10.53 -16.46
N LYS A 234 -17.24 9.36 -17.07
CA LYS A 234 -17.87 9.25 -18.39
C LYS A 234 -19.38 9.47 -18.26
N LYS A 235 -20.00 10.16 -19.23
CA LYS A 235 -21.46 10.21 -19.38
C LYS A 235 -21.96 8.80 -19.70
N LYS A 236 -23.08 8.40 -19.10
CA LYS A 236 -23.82 7.18 -19.48
C LYS A 236 -24.46 7.42 -20.86
N GLU A 237 -24.14 6.58 -21.82
CA GLU A 237 -24.85 6.48 -23.09
C GLU A 237 -25.85 5.33 -23.02
N ASP A 238 -26.98 5.45 -23.73
CA ASP A 238 -28.06 4.48 -23.68
C ASP A 238 -27.63 3.10 -24.15
N SER A 239 -27.77 2.11 -23.26
CA SER A 239 -27.27 0.75 -23.44
C SER A 239 -28.26 -0.21 -24.11
N GLU A 240 -29.53 0.17 -24.26
CA GLU A 240 -30.60 -0.74 -24.75
C GLU A 240 -30.42 -1.19 -26.20
N ALA A 241 -29.95 -0.31 -27.09
CA ALA A 241 -29.73 -0.67 -28.50
C ALA A 241 -28.66 -1.75 -28.70
N PHE A 242 -27.70 -1.90 -27.78
CA PHE A 242 -26.65 -2.92 -27.82
C PHE A 242 -27.10 -4.28 -27.28
N MET A 243 -28.14 -4.33 -26.45
CA MET A 243 -28.60 -5.57 -25.82
C MET A 243 -29.31 -6.52 -26.79
N ASN A 244 -29.89 -6.04 -27.87
CA ASN A 244 -30.77 -6.79 -28.77
C ASN A 244 -30.10 -7.31 -30.06
N GLN A 245 -28.80 -7.32 -30.15
CA GLN A 245 -28.10 -7.77 -31.35
C GLN A 245 -28.14 -9.29 -31.49
N LYS A 246 -28.48 -9.79 -32.69
CA LYS A 246 -28.71 -11.24 -32.98
C LYS A 246 -27.52 -12.15 -32.59
N TYR A 247 -26.29 -11.68 -32.76
CA TYR A 247 -25.08 -12.48 -32.44
C TYR A 247 -24.87 -12.70 -30.94
N ARG A 248 -25.55 -11.93 -30.05
CA ARG A 248 -25.48 -12.06 -28.60
C ARG A 248 -26.52 -13.00 -28.00
N ARG A 249 -27.41 -13.54 -28.83
CA ARG A 249 -28.43 -14.46 -28.36
C ARG A 249 -27.78 -15.70 -27.78
N ASP A 250 -28.16 -16.09 -26.54
CA ASP A 250 -27.60 -17.20 -25.78
C ASP A 250 -26.09 -17.09 -25.50
N ARG A 251 -25.53 -15.84 -25.49
CA ARG A 251 -24.12 -15.53 -25.26
C ARG A 251 -23.91 -14.30 -24.37
N ARG A 252 -24.91 -13.98 -23.53
CA ARG A 252 -24.81 -12.87 -22.59
C ARG A 252 -23.92 -13.25 -21.40
N TYR A 253 -23.57 -12.27 -20.59
CA TYR A 253 -22.77 -12.51 -19.38
C TYR A 253 -23.46 -13.46 -18.39
N GLU A 254 -24.81 -13.44 -18.31
CA GLU A 254 -25.60 -14.41 -17.53
C GLU A 254 -25.47 -15.84 -18.05
N ASP A 255 -25.44 -16.01 -19.38
CA ASP A 255 -25.24 -17.31 -20.04
C ASP A 255 -23.83 -17.82 -19.76
N PHE A 256 -22.81 -16.93 -19.76
CA PHE A 256 -21.46 -17.25 -19.33
C PHE A 256 -21.42 -17.80 -17.91
N PHE A 257 -22.05 -17.09 -16.96
CA PHE A 257 -22.12 -17.58 -15.58
C PHE A 257 -22.80 -18.93 -15.46
N THR A 258 -23.90 -19.10 -16.16
CA THR A 258 -24.63 -20.37 -16.18
C THR A 258 -23.80 -21.50 -16.74
N TYR A 259 -23.04 -21.23 -17.81
CA TYR A 259 -22.13 -22.21 -18.41
C TYR A 259 -21.01 -22.59 -17.44
N MET A 260 -20.31 -21.59 -16.86
CA MET A 260 -19.20 -21.83 -15.92
C MET A 260 -19.67 -22.55 -14.64
N ALA A 261 -20.88 -22.28 -14.17
CA ALA A 261 -21.45 -22.99 -13.02
C ALA A 261 -21.72 -24.47 -13.30
N ARG A 262 -22.04 -24.81 -14.56
CA ARG A 262 -22.25 -26.21 -15.00
C ARG A 262 -20.95 -26.93 -15.33
N HIS A 263 -19.87 -26.20 -15.58
CA HIS A 263 -18.56 -26.70 -15.97
C HIS A 263 -17.48 -26.09 -15.05
N PRO A 264 -17.42 -26.45 -13.78
CA PRO A 264 -16.49 -25.86 -12.81
C PRO A 264 -15.03 -26.15 -13.13
N GLU A 265 -14.75 -27.17 -13.93
CA GLU A 265 -13.42 -27.52 -14.44
C GLU A 265 -12.98 -26.65 -15.62
N ALA A 266 -13.92 -25.96 -16.27
CA ALA A 266 -13.61 -25.16 -17.44
C ALA A 266 -12.85 -23.89 -17.04
N THR A 267 -11.81 -23.58 -17.79
CA THR A 267 -11.12 -22.29 -17.73
C THR A 267 -11.67 -21.34 -18.77
N TYR A 268 -11.36 -20.05 -18.66
CA TYR A 268 -11.77 -19.10 -19.68
C TYR A 268 -10.66 -18.07 -19.94
N VAL A 269 -10.75 -17.46 -21.12
CA VAL A 269 -9.84 -16.42 -21.60
C VAL A 269 -10.63 -15.12 -21.71
N GLU A 270 -10.12 -14.04 -21.14
CA GLU A 270 -10.62 -12.69 -21.40
C GLU A 270 -9.95 -12.13 -22.65
N MET A 271 -10.75 -11.68 -23.63
CA MET A 271 -10.28 -11.12 -24.89
C MET A 271 -10.71 -9.64 -24.99
N ASP A 272 -9.78 -8.79 -25.48
CA ASP A 272 -10.00 -7.36 -25.64
C ASP A 272 -9.11 -6.76 -26.71
N THR A 273 -9.34 -5.52 -27.11
CA THR A 273 -8.45 -4.81 -28.03
C THR A 273 -7.81 -3.58 -27.41
N VAL A 274 -6.54 -3.35 -27.71
CA VAL A 274 -5.81 -2.17 -27.26
C VAL A 274 -5.53 -1.26 -28.46
N LYS A 275 -5.99 0.01 -28.36
CA LYS A 275 -5.75 1.06 -29.35
C LYS A 275 -4.52 1.87 -28.97
N GLY A 276 -3.65 2.17 -29.91
CA GLY A 276 -2.49 3.05 -29.70
C GLY A 276 -2.90 4.53 -29.67
N CYS A 277 -3.20 5.07 -30.83
CA CYS A 277 -3.68 6.43 -31.03
C CYS A 277 -5.12 6.44 -31.60
N ARG A 278 -5.65 7.64 -31.88
CA ARG A 278 -7.01 7.79 -32.45
C ARG A 278 -7.08 7.48 -33.95
N GLU A 279 -5.95 7.33 -34.62
CA GLU A 279 -5.88 7.08 -36.05
C GLU A 279 -6.33 5.65 -36.40
N LYS A 280 -6.79 5.47 -37.64
CA LYS A 280 -7.03 4.17 -38.26
C LYS A 280 -5.66 3.50 -38.45
N GLY A 281 -5.45 2.30 -37.93
CA GLY A 281 -4.16 1.62 -38.04
C GLY A 281 -4.11 0.37 -37.17
N LYS A 282 -2.89 -0.15 -36.98
CA LYS A 282 -2.65 -1.34 -36.21
C LYS A 282 -3.26 -1.28 -34.81
N ARG A 283 -3.83 -2.40 -34.39
CA ARG A 283 -4.37 -2.60 -33.04
C ARG A 283 -3.81 -3.88 -32.44
N MET A 284 -3.80 -3.98 -31.15
CA MET A 284 -3.45 -5.22 -30.46
C MET A 284 -4.71 -5.94 -30.05
N LEU A 285 -4.84 -7.22 -30.45
CA LEU A 285 -5.75 -8.17 -29.86
C LEU A 285 -5.05 -8.76 -28.65
N THR A 286 -5.64 -8.67 -27.47
CA THR A 286 -5.11 -9.23 -26.22
C THR A 286 -5.99 -10.38 -25.75
N MET A 287 -5.37 -11.48 -25.36
CA MET A 287 -6.04 -12.64 -24.80
C MET A 287 -5.35 -12.99 -23.48
N LEU A 288 -6.12 -13.08 -22.41
CA LEU A 288 -5.59 -13.37 -21.08
C LEU A 288 -6.18 -14.67 -20.55
N PHE A 289 -5.36 -15.66 -20.32
CA PHE A 289 -5.73 -16.86 -19.56
C PHE A 289 -5.89 -16.48 -18.08
N VAL A 290 -7.12 -16.48 -17.59
CA VAL A 290 -7.42 -15.90 -16.27
C VAL A 290 -6.77 -16.70 -15.14
N ALA A 291 -6.77 -18.04 -15.24
CA ALA A 291 -6.19 -18.92 -14.22
C ALA A 291 -4.66 -18.76 -14.09
N GLN A 292 -3.93 -18.71 -15.21
CA GLN A 292 -2.48 -18.57 -15.25
C GLN A 292 -2.02 -17.11 -15.26
N ASN A 293 -2.95 -16.18 -15.54
CA ASN A 293 -2.66 -14.77 -15.78
C ASN A 293 -1.66 -14.56 -16.95
N LEU A 294 -1.57 -15.55 -17.85
CA LEU A 294 -0.73 -15.51 -19.05
C LEU A 294 -1.41 -14.66 -20.12
N MET A 295 -0.68 -13.69 -20.66
CA MET A 295 -1.18 -12.80 -21.70
C MET A 295 -0.60 -13.19 -23.05
N LEU A 296 -1.45 -13.18 -24.10
CA LEU A 296 -1.05 -13.18 -25.51
C LEU A 296 -1.44 -11.84 -26.12
N ILE A 297 -0.66 -11.40 -27.10
CA ILE A 297 -0.95 -10.19 -27.89
C ILE A 297 -0.65 -10.46 -29.35
N PHE A 298 -1.62 -10.15 -30.20
CA PHE A 298 -1.46 -10.18 -31.65
C PHE A 298 -1.55 -8.76 -32.21
N LEU A 299 -0.60 -8.39 -33.05
CA LEU A 299 -0.58 -7.07 -33.70
C LEU A 299 -1.38 -7.13 -34.98
N MET A 300 -2.64 -6.76 -34.93
CA MET A 300 -3.55 -6.75 -36.08
C MET A 300 -3.27 -5.54 -37.00
N ARG A 301 -3.46 -5.71 -38.30
CA ARG A 301 -3.36 -4.61 -39.30
C ARG A 301 -4.39 -3.51 -39.08
N ASP A 302 -5.57 -3.86 -38.58
CA ASP A 302 -6.66 -2.93 -38.27
C ASP A 302 -7.52 -3.49 -37.13
N GLY A 303 -8.68 -2.89 -36.84
CA GLY A 303 -9.60 -3.35 -35.79
C GLY A 303 -10.91 -3.87 -36.36
N LYS A 304 -10.87 -4.58 -37.47
CA LYS A 304 -12.06 -5.20 -38.07
C LYS A 304 -12.27 -6.61 -37.51
N ALA A 305 -13.51 -7.10 -37.62
CA ALA A 305 -13.88 -8.43 -37.13
C ALA A 305 -13.14 -9.54 -37.90
N ASP A 306 -12.93 -9.36 -39.22
CA ASP A 306 -12.20 -10.34 -40.04
C ASP A 306 -10.76 -10.55 -39.53
N THR A 307 -10.07 -9.46 -39.12
CA THR A 307 -8.70 -9.58 -38.60
C THR A 307 -8.64 -10.31 -37.26
N VAL A 308 -9.68 -10.27 -36.44
CA VAL A 308 -9.78 -11.08 -35.21
C VAL A 308 -9.95 -12.56 -35.57
N VAL A 309 -10.84 -12.87 -36.53
CA VAL A 309 -11.04 -14.25 -37.01
C VAL A 309 -9.74 -14.82 -37.59
N GLU A 310 -9.02 -14.05 -38.44
CA GLU A 310 -7.71 -14.43 -38.98
C GLU A 310 -6.70 -14.84 -37.88
N GLN A 311 -6.65 -14.13 -36.74
CA GLN A 311 -5.76 -14.51 -35.66
C GLN A 311 -6.17 -15.80 -34.98
N LEU A 312 -7.48 -16.03 -34.81
CA LEU A 312 -7.99 -17.28 -34.22
C LEU A 312 -7.78 -18.47 -35.18
N ASP A 313 -7.96 -18.26 -36.49
CA ASP A 313 -7.71 -19.26 -37.50
C ASP A 313 -6.23 -19.65 -37.56
N TRP A 314 -5.34 -18.67 -37.60
CA TRP A 314 -3.90 -18.88 -37.53
C TRP A 314 -3.51 -19.69 -36.29
N LEU A 315 -4.02 -19.28 -35.12
CA LEU A 315 -3.69 -19.93 -33.84
C LEU A 315 -4.24 -21.38 -33.81
N THR A 316 -5.45 -21.57 -34.33
CA THR A 316 -6.07 -22.92 -34.43
C THR A 316 -5.25 -23.84 -35.38
N ALA A 317 -4.79 -23.32 -36.53
CA ALA A 317 -3.97 -24.07 -37.45
C ALA A 317 -2.60 -24.42 -36.84
N ALA A 318 -1.97 -23.49 -36.12
CA ALA A 318 -0.65 -23.69 -35.54
C ALA A 318 -0.66 -24.65 -34.33
N LEU A 319 -1.71 -24.65 -33.51
CA LEU A 319 -1.84 -25.53 -32.35
C LEU A 319 -2.50 -26.86 -32.65
N GLY A 320 -3.27 -26.94 -33.73
CA GLY A 320 -4.25 -27.99 -33.93
C GLY A 320 -5.54 -27.78 -33.14
N LEU A 321 -6.65 -28.28 -33.66
CA LEU A 321 -7.99 -28.00 -33.09
C LEU A 321 -8.16 -28.52 -31.67
N GLU A 322 -7.65 -29.71 -31.35
CA GLU A 322 -7.83 -30.31 -30.02
C GLU A 322 -7.05 -29.54 -28.92
N THR A 323 -5.81 -29.13 -29.21
CA THR A 323 -5.03 -28.28 -28.30
C THR A 323 -5.70 -26.91 -28.12
N PHE A 324 -6.21 -26.35 -29.23
CA PHE A 324 -6.95 -25.06 -29.16
C PHE A 324 -8.19 -25.17 -28.25
N LYS A 325 -9.01 -26.23 -28.40
CA LYS A 325 -10.20 -26.47 -27.56
C LYS A 325 -9.86 -26.57 -26.07
N LYS A 326 -8.74 -27.23 -25.73
CA LYS A 326 -8.29 -27.36 -24.35
C LYS A 326 -7.84 -26.02 -23.75
N LEU A 327 -7.13 -25.20 -24.51
CA LEU A 327 -6.60 -23.90 -24.05
C LEU A 327 -7.67 -22.80 -24.07
N PHE A 328 -8.56 -22.81 -25.05
CA PHE A 328 -9.56 -21.76 -25.27
C PHE A 328 -11.00 -22.29 -25.23
N PRO A 329 -11.41 -23.05 -24.19
CA PRO A 329 -12.74 -23.63 -24.14
C PRO A 329 -13.84 -22.57 -24.13
N VAL A 330 -13.56 -21.43 -23.49
CA VAL A 330 -14.47 -20.28 -23.36
C VAL A 330 -13.67 -18.97 -23.52
N ILE A 331 -14.20 -18.06 -24.31
CA ILE A 331 -13.66 -16.71 -24.48
C ILE A 331 -14.74 -15.69 -24.08
N LEU A 332 -14.42 -14.81 -23.14
CA LEU A 332 -15.24 -13.69 -22.70
C LEU A 332 -14.71 -12.40 -23.31
N THR A 333 -15.55 -11.66 -24.04
CA THR A 333 -15.16 -10.41 -24.70
C THR A 333 -16.16 -9.28 -24.44
N ASP A 334 -15.88 -8.05 -24.88
CA ASP A 334 -16.82 -6.97 -24.87
C ASP A 334 -17.70 -6.93 -26.12
N ASN A 335 -18.51 -5.86 -26.25
CA ASN A 335 -19.39 -5.64 -27.40
C ASN A 335 -18.73 -4.84 -28.51
N GLY A 336 -17.43 -4.89 -28.63
CA GLY A 336 -16.70 -4.19 -29.71
C GLY A 336 -17.15 -4.67 -31.10
N SER A 337 -17.17 -3.77 -32.07
CA SER A 337 -17.51 -4.09 -33.45
C SER A 337 -16.55 -5.12 -34.07
N GLU A 338 -15.38 -5.25 -33.52
CA GLU A 338 -14.34 -6.23 -33.86
C GLU A 338 -14.69 -7.67 -33.46
N PHE A 339 -15.66 -7.86 -32.57
CA PHE A 339 -16.06 -9.20 -32.06
C PHE A 339 -17.43 -9.67 -32.55
N LYS A 340 -17.99 -9.05 -33.59
CA LYS A 340 -19.33 -9.37 -34.07
C LYS A 340 -19.43 -10.63 -34.94
N HIS A 341 -18.32 -11.13 -35.48
CA HIS A 341 -18.28 -12.36 -36.28
C HIS A 341 -18.21 -13.61 -35.38
N THR A 342 -19.23 -13.76 -34.53
CA THR A 342 -19.26 -14.80 -33.47
C THR A 342 -19.14 -16.21 -34.02
N ARG A 343 -19.89 -16.50 -35.12
CA ARG A 343 -19.90 -17.84 -35.72
C ARG A 343 -18.49 -18.22 -36.23
N GLU A 344 -17.87 -17.32 -36.94
CA GLU A 344 -16.52 -17.49 -37.50
C GLU A 344 -15.46 -17.58 -36.37
N MET A 345 -15.66 -16.93 -35.27
CA MET A 345 -14.79 -17.08 -34.08
C MET A 345 -15.01 -18.42 -33.36
N GLU A 346 -16.27 -18.93 -33.29
CA GLU A 346 -16.57 -20.18 -32.59
C GLU A 346 -16.29 -21.44 -33.40
N PHE A 347 -16.33 -21.34 -34.74
CA PHE A 347 -16.20 -22.51 -35.61
C PHE A 347 -15.04 -22.33 -36.61
N THR A 348 -14.41 -23.42 -36.96
CA THR A 348 -13.45 -23.48 -38.07
C THR A 348 -14.18 -23.40 -39.41
N VAL A 349 -13.43 -23.23 -40.50
CA VAL A 349 -13.97 -23.22 -41.86
C VAL A 349 -14.70 -24.54 -42.16
N ASP A 350 -14.23 -25.66 -41.61
CA ASP A 350 -14.84 -27.02 -41.77
C ASP A 350 -16.06 -27.21 -40.87
N GLY A 351 -16.51 -26.17 -40.17
CA GLY A 351 -17.71 -26.23 -39.34
C GLY A 351 -17.52 -26.92 -37.97
N GLN A 352 -16.31 -27.22 -37.56
CA GLN A 352 -16.04 -27.80 -36.24
C GLN A 352 -15.94 -26.68 -35.20
N ARG A 353 -16.58 -26.88 -34.02
CA ARG A 353 -16.52 -25.90 -32.94
C ARG A 353 -15.16 -25.93 -32.29
N ARG A 354 -14.47 -24.77 -32.22
CA ARG A 354 -13.18 -24.58 -31.53
C ARG A 354 -13.30 -23.94 -30.16
N THR A 355 -14.30 -23.08 -29.92
CA THR A 355 -14.49 -22.37 -28.66
C THR A 355 -15.95 -21.98 -28.46
N ARG A 356 -16.25 -21.36 -27.29
CA ARG A 356 -17.52 -20.67 -27.01
C ARG A 356 -17.23 -19.21 -26.71
N ILE A 357 -17.97 -18.30 -27.37
CA ILE A 357 -17.81 -16.85 -27.17
C ILE A 357 -18.96 -16.33 -26.34
N TYR A 358 -18.63 -15.57 -25.29
CA TYR A 358 -19.59 -14.83 -24.47
C TYR A 358 -19.24 -13.35 -24.45
N TYR A 359 -20.26 -12.51 -24.24
CA TYR A 359 -20.13 -11.06 -24.27
C TYR A 359 -20.47 -10.46 -22.91
N CYS A 360 -19.61 -9.56 -22.44
CA CYS A 360 -19.92 -8.70 -21.31
C CYS A 360 -21.11 -7.79 -21.58
N ASP A 361 -21.74 -7.28 -20.55
CA ASP A 361 -22.75 -6.24 -20.70
C ASP A 361 -22.13 -4.93 -21.17
N PRO A 362 -22.88 -4.08 -21.88
CA PRO A 362 -22.38 -2.79 -22.31
C PRO A 362 -21.88 -1.95 -21.13
N GLN A 363 -20.69 -1.35 -21.29
CA GLN A 363 -20.03 -0.51 -20.27
C GLN A 363 -19.71 -1.21 -18.93
N ALA A 364 -19.86 -2.53 -18.85
CA ALA A 364 -19.59 -3.33 -17.65
C ALA A 364 -18.11 -3.79 -17.61
N SER A 365 -17.18 -2.85 -17.51
CA SER A 365 -15.73 -3.15 -17.48
C SER A 365 -15.32 -4.04 -16.29
N TRP A 366 -16.11 -4.02 -15.21
CA TRP A 366 -15.88 -4.90 -14.05
C TRP A 366 -16.08 -6.40 -14.36
N GLN A 367 -16.68 -6.74 -15.50
CA GLN A 367 -16.90 -8.13 -15.92
C GLN A 367 -15.66 -8.75 -16.57
N LYS A 368 -14.67 -7.92 -17.00
CA LYS A 368 -13.36 -8.34 -17.51
C LYS A 368 -12.20 -7.69 -16.72
N PRO A 369 -12.10 -7.88 -15.40
CA PRO A 369 -11.15 -7.14 -14.57
C PRO A 369 -9.71 -7.58 -14.79
N HIS A 370 -9.49 -8.81 -15.27
CA HIS A 370 -8.14 -9.37 -15.36
C HIS A 370 -7.38 -8.83 -16.57
N VAL A 371 -8.00 -8.83 -17.75
CA VAL A 371 -7.36 -8.30 -18.97
C VAL A 371 -7.15 -6.79 -18.87
N GLU A 372 -8.12 -6.03 -18.31
CA GLU A 372 -7.96 -4.59 -18.10
C GLU A 372 -6.78 -4.28 -17.18
N LYS A 373 -6.62 -5.06 -16.10
CA LYS A 373 -5.49 -4.92 -15.19
C LYS A 373 -4.15 -5.22 -15.88
N ASN A 374 -4.13 -6.21 -16.74
CA ASN A 374 -2.93 -6.57 -17.49
C ASN A 374 -2.58 -5.55 -18.58
N HIS A 375 -3.55 -4.81 -19.12
CA HIS A 375 -3.30 -3.69 -20.03
C HIS A 375 -2.42 -2.59 -19.40
N GLU A 376 -2.39 -2.47 -18.07
CA GLU A 376 -1.46 -1.56 -17.40
C GLU A 376 0.00 -1.89 -17.71
N TYR A 377 0.36 -3.19 -17.77
CA TYR A 377 1.72 -3.61 -18.14
C TYR A 377 2.08 -3.23 -19.57
N ILE A 378 1.13 -3.40 -20.51
CA ILE A 378 1.31 -2.92 -21.88
C ILE A 378 1.56 -1.40 -21.88
N ARG A 379 0.80 -0.66 -21.05
CA ARG A 379 0.91 0.82 -21.00
C ARG A 379 2.19 1.31 -20.31
N TYR A 380 2.88 0.49 -19.58
CA TYR A 380 4.21 0.82 -19.05
C TYR A 380 5.25 0.89 -20.16
N VAL A 381 5.19 -0.02 -21.14
CA VAL A 381 6.11 -0.06 -22.28
C VAL A 381 5.60 0.80 -23.43
N LEU A 382 4.30 0.75 -23.71
CA LEU A 382 3.61 1.43 -24.81
C LEU A 382 2.55 2.41 -24.27
N PRO A 383 2.91 3.64 -23.90
CA PRO A 383 1.98 4.64 -23.36
C PRO A 383 0.82 4.97 -24.32
N LYS A 384 -0.32 5.40 -23.76
CA LYS A 384 -1.47 5.84 -24.54
C LYS A 384 -1.09 6.98 -25.50
N GLY A 385 -1.68 6.97 -26.70
CA GLY A 385 -1.49 8.02 -27.69
C GLY A 385 -0.35 7.78 -28.69
N LYS A 386 0.45 6.71 -28.49
CA LYS A 386 1.46 6.30 -29.48
C LYS A 386 0.87 5.40 -30.53
N SER A 387 1.24 5.61 -31.81
CA SER A 387 0.87 4.72 -32.91
C SER A 387 1.59 3.37 -32.79
N PHE A 388 0.89 2.29 -33.18
CA PHE A 388 1.49 0.96 -33.26
C PHE A 388 2.06 0.65 -34.66
N SER A 389 1.98 1.59 -35.61
CA SER A 389 2.38 1.37 -36.99
C SER A 389 3.86 0.99 -37.16
N LEU A 390 4.71 1.51 -36.26
CA LEU A 390 6.17 1.28 -36.29
C LEU A 390 6.59 -0.07 -35.71
N TYR A 391 5.70 -0.79 -35.02
CA TYR A 391 6.03 -2.03 -34.35
C TYR A 391 5.70 -3.24 -35.22
N THR A 392 6.44 -4.31 -35.02
CA THR A 392 6.23 -5.63 -35.62
C THR A 392 5.67 -6.61 -34.59
N GLN A 393 5.28 -7.82 -35.01
CA GLN A 393 4.81 -8.85 -34.09
C GLN A 393 5.94 -9.29 -33.15
N GLU A 394 7.19 -9.32 -33.63
CA GLU A 394 8.38 -9.66 -32.83
C GLU A 394 8.61 -8.63 -31.71
N ASP A 395 8.42 -7.33 -32.00
CA ASP A 395 8.47 -6.30 -30.96
C ASP A 395 7.42 -6.55 -29.86
N ILE A 396 6.24 -7.04 -30.25
CA ILE A 396 5.16 -7.35 -29.30
C ILE A 396 5.43 -8.63 -28.52
N ILE A 397 6.03 -9.64 -29.15
CA ILE A 397 6.47 -10.87 -28.47
C ILE A 397 7.53 -10.53 -27.42
N LEU A 398 8.48 -9.65 -27.74
CA LEU A 398 9.45 -9.16 -26.77
C LEU A 398 8.75 -8.56 -25.55
N VAL A 399 7.78 -7.64 -25.75
CA VAL A 399 7.00 -7.05 -24.64
C VAL A 399 6.27 -8.12 -23.84
N LEU A 400 5.68 -9.13 -24.51
CA LEU A 400 4.99 -10.26 -23.87
C LEU A 400 5.91 -11.05 -22.95
N ASN A 401 7.14 -11.34 -23.39
CA ASN A 401 8.12 -12.09 -22.62
C ASN A 401 8.41 -11.39 -21.30
N TYR A 402 8.60 -10.07 -21.31
CA TYR A 402 8.82 -9.28 -20.09
C TYR A 402 7.58 -9.21 -19.19
N ILE A 403 6.39 -9.03 -19.77
CA ILE A 403 5.13 -9.01 -19.01
C ILE A 403 4.87 -10.36 -18.33
N ASN A 404 5.01 -11.46 -19.06
CA ASN A 404 4.72 -12.80 -18.55
C ASN A 404 5.81 -13.34 -17.62
N SER A 405 7.02 -12.77 -17.65
CA SER A 405 8.11 -13.06 -16.68
C SER A 405 8.01 -12.22 -15.40
N THR A 406 7.05 -11.32 -15.29
CA THR A 406 6.89 -10.49 -14.09
C THR A 406 6.20 -11.27 -12.98
N ARG A 407 6.85 -11.44 -11.82
CA ARG A 407 6.29 -12.08 -10.63
C ARG A 407 5.13 -11.26 -10.05
N ARG A 408 4.09 -11.93 -9.57
CA ARG A 408 2.85 -11.29 -9.13
C ARG A 408 2.42 -11.80 -7.76
N SER A 409 2.15 -10.89 -6.82
CA SER A 409 1.70 -11.24 -5.47
C SER A 409 0.39 -12.05 -5.46
N LYS A 410 -0.53 -11.76 -6.39
CA LYS A 410 -1.79 -12.53 -6.54
C LYS A 410 -1.58 -13.97 -6.97
N LEU A 411 -0.44 -14.28 -7.58
CA LEU A 411 -0.06 -15.62 -8.01
C LEU A 411 0.90 -16.30 -7.00
N GLY A 412 0.90 -15.84 -5.75
CA GLY A 412 1.80 -16.37 -4.74
C GLY A 412 3.29 -16.10 -5.01
N GLY A 413 3.61 -15.00 -5.71
CA GLY A 413 4.98 -14.65 -6.11
C GLY A 413 5.46 -15.34 -7.39
N LYS A 414 4.64 -16.17 -8.03
CA LYS A 414 4.97 -16.83 -9.30
C LYS A 414 4.76 -15.91 -10.49
N THR A 415 5.42 -16.24 -11.61
CA THR A 415 5.20 -15.62 -12.90
C THR A 415 4.05 -16.33 -13.66
N PRO A 416 3.40 -15.65 -14.62
CA PRO A 416 2.48 -16.31 -15.56
C PRO A 416 3.11 -17.50 -16.30
N PHE A 417 4.38 -17.43 -16.67
CA PHE A 417 5.09 -18.54 -17.33
C PHE A 417 5.26 -19.75 -16.44
N GLU A 418 5.51 -19.57 -15.13
CA GLU A 418 5.62 -20.67 -14.16
C GLU A 418 4.27 -21.37 -13.93
N LEU A 419 3.15 -20.66 -14.06
CA LEU A 419 1.81 -21.25 -13.90
C LEU A 419 1.28 -21.90 -15.20
N ALA A 420 1.77 -21.48 -16.35
CA ALA A 420 1.42 -22.01 -17.65
C ALA A 420 2.40 -23.12 -18.04
N ASP A 421 2.36 -24.26 -17.34
CA ASP A 421 3.38 -25.32 -17.44
C ASP A 421 2.87 -26.63 -18.07
N SER A 422 1.58 -26.75 -18.42
CA SER A 422 1.08 -27.96 -19.10
C SER A 422 1.66 -28.09 -20.50
N GLU A 423 1.58 -29.31 -21.06
CA GLU A 423 2.05 -29.61 -22.40
C GLU A 423 1.42 -28.70 -23.46
N GLU A 424 0.13 -28.43 -23.35
CA GLU A 424 -0.59 -27.52 -24.24
C GLU A 424 -0.04 -26.07 -24.14
N PHE A 425 0.30 -25.61 -22.92
CA PHE A 425 0.94 -24.31 -22.76
C PHE A 425 2.37 -24.28 -23.29
N GLN A 426 3.13 -25.37 -23.19
CA GLN A 426 4.47 -25.42 -23.78
C GLN A 426 4.37 -25.35 -25.30
N GLN A 427 3.41 -26.06 -25.92
CA GLN A 427 3.13 -25.96 -27.34
C GLN A 427 2.73 -24.54 -27.74
N LEU A 428 1.86 -23.90 -26.98
CA LEU A 428 1.46 -22.49 -27.20
C LEU A 428 2.66 -21.55 -27.15
N LYS A 429 3.51 -21.69 -26.14
CA LYS A 429 4.72 -20.86 -26.00
C LYS A 429 5.65 -21.04 -27.21
N ALA A 430 5.87 -22.27 -27.66
CA ALA A 430 6.69 -22.55 -28.82
C ALA A 430 6.11 -21.93 -30.10
N VAL A 431 4.80 -22.11 -30.36
CA VAL A 431 4.10 -21.53 -31.51
C VAL A 431 4.17 -20.00 -31.51
N MET A 432 4.04 -19.38 -30.34
CA MET A 432 4.08 -17.92 -30.20
C MET A 432 5.50 -17.34 -30.09
N GLY A 433 6.54 -18.17 -30.01
CA GLY A 433 7.92 -17.73 -29.78
C GLY A 433 8.10 -17.02 -28.40
N LEU A 434 7.40 -17.51 -27.37
CA LEU A 434 7.46 -16.93 -26.04
C LEU A 434 8.60 -17.55 -25.23
N GLU A 435 9.41 -16.68 -24.63
CA GLU A 435 10.56 -17.07 -23.81
C GLU A 435 10.54 -16.36 -22.45
N ALA A 436 10.91 -17.09 -21.39
CA ALA A 436 11.04 -16.52 -20.08
C ALA A 436 12.30 -15.65 -19.96
N ILE A 437 12.14 -14.49 -19.34
CA ILE A 437 13.22 -13.55 -19.06
C ILE A 437 13.65 -13.70 -17.61
N PRO A 438 14.97 -13.73 -17.30
CA PRO A 438 15.45 -13.72 -15.92
C PRO A 438 14.88 -12.55 -15.12
N ALA A 439 14.58 -12.76 -13.84
CA ALA A 439 13.86 -11.81 -13.02
C ALA A 439 14.52 -10.41 -12.99
N ASP A 440 15.84 -10.36 -12.82
CA ASP A 440 16.60 -9.10 -12.76
C ASP A 440 16.69 -8.37 -14.10
N GLU A 441 16.47 -9.09 -15.21
CA GLU A 441 16.50 -8.50 -16.55
C GLU A 441 15.15 -7.93 -16.96
N VAL A 442 14.07 -8.22 -16.22
CA VAL A 442 12.73 -7.71 -16.54
C VAL A 442 12.74 -6.20 -16.63
N ASP A 443 12.46 -5.67 -17.84
CA ASP A 443 12.34 -4.23 -18.13
C ASP A 443 10.92 -3.93 -18.63
N LEU A 444 10.19 -3.14 -17.85
CA LEU A 444 8.83 -2.69 -18.18
C LEU A 444 8.82 -1.19 -18.52
N THR A 445 9.88 -0.66 -19.10
CA THR A 445 9.97 0.74 -19.50
C THR A 445 9.80 0.91 -21.02
N PRO A 446 9.46 2.12 -21.50
CA PRO A 446 9.44 2.41 -22.94
C PRO A 446 10.80 2.24 -23.64
N ARG A 447 11.88 2.10 -22.87
CA ARG A 447 13.24 1.89 -23.43
C ARG A 447 13.38 0.50 -24.08
N LEU A 448 12.59 -0.48 -23.63
CA LEU A 448 12.57 -1.84 -24.18
C LEU A 448 12.41 -1.88 -25.70
N LEU A 449 11.56 -0.99 -26.24
CA LEU A 449 11.27 -0.89 -27.69
C LEU A 449 11.94 0.32 -28.38
N LYS A 450 12.92 0.98 -27.75
CA LYS A 450 13.68 2.01 -28.43
C LYS A 450 14.56 1.33 -29.48
N LYS A 451 14.09 1.38 -30.74
CA LYS A 451 14.97 1.13 -31.88
C LYS A 451 16.07 2.20 -31.84
N LYS A 452 17.32 1.73 -31.92
CA LYS A 452 18.51 2.57 -32.07
C LYS A 452 18.41 3.42 -33.35
#